data_91e91e999abe2add7b7ae4e0e4de0b94
#
_entry.id   91e91e999abe2add7b7ae4e0e4de0b94
#
_cell.length_a   1.000
_cell.length_b   1.000
_cell.length_c   1.000
_cell.angle_alpha   90.00
_cell.angle_beta   90.00
_cell.angle_gamma   90.00
#
_symmetry.space_group_name_H-M   'P 1'
#
loop_
_entity.id
_entity.type
_entity.pdbx_description
1 polymer ?
#
loop_
_entity_poly.entity_id
_entity_poly.type
_entity_poly.pdbx_seq_one_letter_code
_entity_poly.pdbx_strand_id
1 'polypeptide(L)'
;IGILSLTIYLYLMHFLGFDLSNIFGDLGDARLNNYFLEHGYQYLLGNHPSFWSAPFYYPAENVMTYSDNHLGTLPFYSLFRLFGYDIETSYQLWMILIFLLNGISAYVILRLFKFNILGAFAGALLFSISAPVMLKTGHFQLMPRFMVPIIFYAGLKYVESFNIKYFYIFSFAFVYQFYIGIYIGFFA
;
A
#
# COMPACT_ATOMS: atom_id res chain seq x y z
N ILE A 1 -18.74 2.58 4.84
CA ILE A 1 -17.37 2.96 4.41
C ILE A 1 -16.95 4.27 5.08
N GLY A 2 -17.73 5.37 5.00
CA GLY A 2 -17.32 6.67 5.55
C GLY A 2 -16.87 6.65 7.02
N ILE A 3 -17.63 5.99 7.91
CA ILE A 3 -17.26 5.86 9.33
C ILE A 3 -15.94 5.05 9.47
N LEU A 4 -15.76 3.97 8.70
CA LEU A 4 -14.51 3.20 8.69
C LEU A 4 -13.31 4.06 8.29
N SER A 5 -13.45 4.80 7.19
CA SER A 5 -12.38 5.68 6.71
C SER A 5 -12.04 6.77 7.71
N LEU A 6 -13.06 7.37 8.33
CA LEU A 6 -12.86 8.36 9.39
C LEU A 6 -12.15 7.76 10.62
N THR A 7 -12.54 6.56 11.04
CA THR A 7 -11.90 5.87 12.17
C THR A 7 -10.42 5.59 11.89
N ILE A 8 -10.10 5.06 10.70
CA ILE A 8 -8.72 4.79 10.28
C ILE A 8 -7.93 6.12 10.23
N TYR A 9 -8.49 7.14 9.61
CA TYR A 9 -7.85 8.45 9.50
C TYR A 9 -7.53 9.05 10.88
N LEU A 10 -8.52 9.12 11.79
CA LEU A 10 -8.31 9.67 13.13
C LEU A 10 -7.29 8.87 13.93
N TYR A 11 -7.29 7.54 13.78
CA TYR A 11 -6.29 6.68 14.40
C TYR A 11 -4.88 6.99 13.89
N LEU A 12 -4.71 7.18 12.59
CA LEU A 12 -3.41 7.52 12.01
C LEU A 12 -2.94 8.92 12.41
N MET A 13 -3.85 9.88 12.52
CA MET A 13 -3.53 11.25 12.96
C MET A 13 -3.00 11.29 14.39
N HIS A 14 -3.34 10.31 15.22
CA HIS A 14 -2.74 10.20 16.55
C HIS A 14 -1.21 10.02 16.51
N PHE A 15 -0.70 9.37 15.46
CA PHE A 15 0.74 9.13 15.27
C PHE A 15 1.41 10.18 14.37
N LEU A 16 0.74 10.58 13.30
CA LEU A 16 1.28 11.52 12.31
C LEU A 16 1.20 13.00 12.77
N GLY A 17 0.33 13.29 13.76
CA GLY A 17 -0.08 14.65 14.06
C GLY A 17 -1.10 15.19 13.05
N PHE A 18 -2.01 16.05 13.48
CA PHE A 18 -2.99 16.68 12.57
C PHE A 18 -2.35 17.67 11.60
N ASP A 19 -1.16 18.16 11.93
CA ASP A 19 -0.31 19.01 11.10
C ASP A 19 0.70 18.23 10.26
N LEU A 20 0.61 16.89 10.29
CA LEU A 20 1.54 15.98 9.61
C LEU A 20 3.01 16.23 10.01
N SER A 21 3.26 16.53 11.27
CA SER A 21 4.61 16.81 11.78
C SER A 21 5.48 15.57 12.00
N ASN A 22 4.87 14.38 11.98
CA ASN A 22 5.57 13.13 12.24
C ASN A 22 5.44 12.14 11.07
N ILE A 23 6.42 11.25 10.92
CA ILE A 23 6.40 10.13 9.98
C ILE A 23 6.47 8.83 10.76
N PHE A 24 5.73 7.81 10.34
CA PHE A 24 5.86 6.47 10.89
C PHE A 24 7.23 5.86 10.57
N GLY A 25 7.74 5.06 11.52
CA GLY A 25 8.89 4.23 11.32
C GLY A 25 10.18 4.81 11.89
N ASP A 26 11.27 4.29 11.43
CA ASP A 26 12.62 4.65 11.87
C ASP A 26 13.37 5.50 10.83
N LEU A 27 14.62 5.82 11.14
CA LEU A 27 15.50 6.56 10.22
C LEU A 27 16.11 5.66 9.13
N GLY A 28 15.85 4.35 9.15
CA GLY A 28 16.32 3.37 8.18
C GLY A 28 15.31 3.16 7.04
N ASP A 29 14.51 2.09 7.16
CA ASP A 29 13.60 1.64 6.09
C ASP A 29 12.52 2.68 5.73
N ALA A 30 12.01 3.45 6.70
CA ALA A 30 11.02 4.49 6.40
C ALA A 30 11.59 5.55 5.46
N ARG A 31 12.84 5.99 5.68
CA ARG A 31 13.54 6.92 4.78
C ARG A 31 13.81 6.30 3.41
N LEU A 32 14.21 5.03 3.40
CA LEU A 32 14.47 4.31 2.15
C LEU A 32 13.21 4.16 1.31
N ASN A 33 12.07 3.84 1.92
CA ASN A 33 10.78 3.75 1.23
C ASN A 33 10.35 5.11 0.63
N ASN A 34 10.51 6.20 1.39
CA ASN A 34 10.25 7.55 0.89
C ASN A 34 11.17 7.90 -0.30
N TYR A 35 12.45 7.58 -0.18
CA TYR A 35 13.43 7.77 -1.25
C TYR A 35 13.05 6.99 -2.53
N PHE A 36 12.61 5.75 -2.42
CA PHE A 36 12.20 4.94 -3.57
C PHE A 36 11.00 5.55 -4.32
N LEU A 37 10.01 6.03 -3.58
CA LEU A 37 8.86 6.71 -4.17
C LEU A 37 9.26 8.04 -4.85
N GLU A 38 10.08 8.84 -4.19
CA GLU A 38 10.56 10.10 -4.79
C GLU A 38 11.46 9.85 -6.00
N HIS A 39 12.37 8.87 -5.94
CA HIS A 39 13.19 8.48 -7.08
C HIS A 39 12.31 8.05 -8.28
N GLY A 40 11.28 7.24 -8.02
CA GLY A 40 10.33 6.84 -9.05
C GLY A 40 9.57 8.02 -9.66
N TYR A 41 9.13 8.97 -8.83
CA TYR A 41 8.48 10.19 -9.30
C TYR A 41 9.42 11.05 -10.15
N GLN A 42 10.68 11.24 -9.72
CA GLN A 42 11.69 12.00 -10.48
C GLN A 42 12.02 11.30 -11.81
N TYR A 43 12.02 9.96 -11.84
CA TYR A 43 12.15 9.22 -13.09
C TYR A 43 10.97 9.47 -14.04
N LEU A 44 9.73 9.49 -13.54
CA LEU A 44 8.55 9.81 -14.36
C LEU A 44 8.58 11.23 -14.94
N LEU A 45 9.22 12.18 -14.26
CA LEU A 45 9.45 13.54 -14.76
C LEU A 45 10.63 13.65 -15.74
N GLY A 46 11.41 12.58 -15.95
CA GLY A 46 12.59 12.57 -16.79
C GLY A 46 13.85 13.17 -16.15
N ASN A 47 13.83 13.41 -14.84
CA ASN A 47 14.97 13.97 -14.10
C ASN A 47 16.02 12.89 -13.77
N HIS A 48 15.65 11.61 -13.77
CA HIS A 48 16.54 10.48 -13.57
C HIS A 48 16.62 9.61 -14.83
N PRO A 49 17.81 9.14 -15.24
CA PRO A 49 17.98 8.39 -16.49
C PRO A 49 17.48 6.94 -16.40
N SER A 50 17.36 6.39 -15.19
CA SER A 50 16.93 5.00 -14.96
C SER A 50 16.09 4.91 -13.70
N PHE A 51 14.99 4.15 -13.77
CA PHE A 51 14.22 3.77 -12.60
C PHE A 51 14.97 2.74 -11.73
N TRP A 52 15.65 1.79 -12.36
CA TRP A 52 16.27 0.67 -11.67
C TRP A 52 17.61 1.02 -11.01
N SER A 53 18.36 1.95 -11.60
CA SER A 53 19.71 2.37 -11.12
C SER A 53 19.62 3.69 -10.38
N ALA A 54 19.09 3.67 -9.18
CA ALA A 54 19.11 4.85 -8.30
C ALA A 54 20.52 5.12 -7.75
N PRO A 55 20.90 6.37 -7.42
CA PRO A 55 22.25 6.74 -7.05
C PRO A 55 22.69 6.38 -5.62
N PHE A 56 22.18 5.28 -5.07
CA PHE A 56 22.68 4.69 -3.83
C PHE A 56 23.41 3.37 -4.12
N TYR A 57 24.28 2.94 -3.23
CA TYR A 57 25.20 1.80 -3.41
C TYR A 57 26.13 1.92 -4.64
N TYR A 58 26.46 3.15 -5.05
CA TYR A 58 27.39 3.38 -6.14
C TYR A 58 28.69 2.58 -5.96
N PRO A 59 29.24 1.91 -6.99
CA PRO A 59 28.83 1.96 -8.42
C PRO A 59 27.85 0.84 -8.85
N ALA A 60 27.14 0.20 -7.93
CA ALA A 60 26.19 -0.88 -8.27
C ALA A 60 25.04 -0.37 -9.12
N GLU A 61 24.69 -1.14 -10.17
CA GLU A 61 23.54 -0.88 -11.02
C GLU A 61 22.32 -1.69 -10.55
N ASN A 62 21.13 -1.27 -10.99
CA ASN A 62 19.85 -1.93 -10.72
C ASN A 62 19.53 -2.09 -9.23
N VAL A 63 19.99 -1.18 -8.40
CA VAL A 63 19.88 -1.23 -6.94
C VAL A 63 18.43 -1.23 -6.44
N MET A 64 17.48 -0.69 -7.23
CA MET A 64 16.04 -0.76 -6.93
C MET A 64 15.48 -2.18 -6.92
N THR A 65 16.20 -3.15 -7.47
CA THR A 65 15.80 -4.58 -7.44
C THR A 65 16.18 -5.28 -6.14
N TYR A 66 16.93 -4.64 -5.26
CA TYR A 66 17.37 -5.26 -3.99
C TYR A 66 16.29 -5.23 -2.91
N SER A 67 15.20 -4.48 -3.12
CA SER A 67 14.09 -4.35 -2.18
C SER A 67 12.77 -4.14 -2.91
N ASP A 68 11.66 -4.01 -2.17
CA ASP A 68 10.38 -3.57 -2.72
C ASP A 68 10.53 -2.14 -3.27
N ASN A 69 10.17 -1.95 -4.54
CA ASN A 69 10.36 -0.70 -5.27
C ASN A 69 9.11 0.18 -5.35
N HIS A 70 8.01 -0.24 -4.74
CA HIS A 70 6.72 0.46 -4.71
C HIS A 70 6.10 0.80 -6.08
N LEU A 71 6.51 0.13 -7.16
CA LEU A 71 6.08 0.46 -8.52
C LEU A 71 4.55 0.51 -8.65
N GLY A 72 3.83 -0.43 -8.01
CA GLY A 72 2.36 -0.47 -8.04
C GLY A 72 1.67 0.65 -7.24
N THR A 73 2.35 1.27 -6.30
CA THR A 73 1.80 2.37 -5.48
C THR A 73 2.41 3.72 -5.82
N LEU A 74 3.44 3.76 -6.65
CA LEU A 74 4.07 4.98 -7.14
C LEU A 74 3.08 5.98 -7.77
N PRO A 75 2.05 5.56 -8.54
CA PRO A 75 1.07 6.52 -9.07
C PRO A 75 0.33 7.29 -7.98
N PHE A 76 0.05 6.67 -6.83
CA PHE A 76 -0.63 7.35 -5.71
C PHE A 76 0.26 8.41 -5.06
N TYR A 77 1.53 8.09 -4.83
CA TYR A 77 2.51 9.04 -4.34
C TYR A 77 2.70 10.20 -5.33
N SER A 78 2.91 9.86 -6.60
CA SER A 78 3.12 10.83 -7.68
C SER A 78 1.96 11.81 -7.80
N LEU A 79 0.72 11.38 -7.54
CA LEU A 79 -0.45 12.27 -7.55
C LEU A 79 -0.30 13.38 -6.50
N PHE A 80 0.12 13.06 -5.27
CA PHE A 80 0.31 14.07 -4.23
C PHE A 80 1.46 15.03 -4.58
N ARG A 81 2.56 14.52 -5.15
CA ARG A 81 3.66 15.35 -5.66
C ARG A 81 3.19 16.30 -6.77
N LEU A 82 2.35 15.84 -7.69
CA LEU A 82 1.77 16.65 -8.76
C LEU A 82 0.83 17.76 -8.24
N PHE A 83 0.16 17.55 -7.09
CA PHE A 83 -0.61 18.60 -6.41
C PHE A 83 0.27 19.63 -5.69
N GLY A 84 1.59 19.49 -5.72
CA GLY A 84 2.53 20.46 -5.15
C GLY A 84 2.89 20.24 -3.69
N TYR A 85 2.50 19.11 -3.08
CA TYR A 85 2.97 18.76 -1.74
C TYR A 85 4.47 18.44 -1.77
N ASP A 86 5.17 18.76 -0.68
CA ASP A 86 6.56 18.37 -0.48
C ASP A 86 6.74 16.85 -0.35
N ILE A 87 7.98 16.38 -0.29
CA ILE A 87 8.34 14.97 -0.27
C ILE A 87 7.76 14.25 0.95
N GLU A 88 7.91 14.85 2.12
CA GLU A 88 7.49 14.28 3.40
C GLU A 88 5.96 14.21 3.49
N THR A 89 5.27 15.29 3.19
CA THR A 89 3.80 15.36 3.18
C THR A 89 3.21 14.40 2.16
N SER A 90 3.79 14.29 0.97
CA SER A 90 3.36 13.33 -0.05
C SER A 90 3.50 11.89 0.42
N TYR A 91 4.57 11.57 1.14
CA TYR A 91 4.79 10.26 1.72
C TYR A 91 3.75 9.94 2.82
N GLN A 92 3.47 10.90 3.71
CA GLN A 92 2.45 10.76 4.76
C GLN A 92 1.05 10.55 4.17
N LEU A 93 0.67 11.33 3.16
CA LEU A 93 -0.61 11.19 2.45
C LEU A 93 -0.71 9.84 1.72
N TRP A 94 0.40 9.38 1.12
CA TRP A 94 0.48 8.05 0.54
C TRP A 94 0.29 6.96 1.61
N MET A 95 0.95 7.08 2.78
CA MET A 95 0.76 6.14 3.89
C MET A 95 -0.70 6.08 4.34
N ILE A 96 -1.35 7.23 4.56
CA ILE A 96 -2.76 7.32 4.93
C ILE A 96 -3.63 6.61 3.88
N LEU A 97 -3.39 6.88 2.59
CA LEU A 97 -4.13 6.27 1.51
C LEU A 97 -3.99 4.74 1.50
N ILE A 98 -2.79 4.21 1.73
CA ILE A 98 -2.55 2.76 1.81
C ILE A 98 -3.37 2.12 2.94
N PHE A 99 -3.36 2.69 4.13
CA PHE A 99 -4.17 2.17 5.23
C PHE A 99 -5.68 2.24 4.95
N LEU A 100 -6.14 3.32 4.32
CA LEU A 100 -7.54 3.45 3.89
C LEU A 100 -7.91 2.40 2.85
N LEU A 101 -7.08 2.18 1.83
CA LEU A 101 -7.30 1.16 0.80
C LEU A 101 -7.34 -0.25 1.40
N ASN A 102 -6.44 -0.58 2.33
CA ASN A 102 -6.47 -1.84 3.06
C ASN A 102 -7.80 -2.04 3.77
N GLY A 103 -8.24 -1.06 4.55
CA GLY A 103 -9.50 -1.14 5.30
C GLY A 103 -10.73 -1.23 4.40
N ILE A 104 -10.80 -0.39 3.36
CA ILE A 104 -11.92 -0.39 2.41
C ILE A 104 -12.01 -1.72 1.66
N SER A 105 -10.88 -2.23 1.16
CA SER A 105 -10.83 -3.51 0.46
C SER A 105 -11.32 -4.65 1.36
N ALA A 106 -10.78 -4.76 2.57
CA ALA A 106 -11.20 -5.78 3.53
C ALA A 106 -12.69 -5.65 3.88
N TYR A 107 -13.19 -4.44 4.14
CA TYR A 107 -14.60 -4.20 4.43
C TYR A 107 -15.50 -4.67 3.30
N VAL A 108 -15.22 -4.24 2.07
CA VAL A 108 -16.02 -4.60 0.90
C VAL A 108 -16.05 -6.11 0.71
N ILE A 109 -14.91 -6.78 0.80
CA ILE A 109 -14.83 -8.22 0.62
C ILE A 109 -15.55 -8.99 1.74
N LEU A 110 -15.41 -8.57 3.00
CA LEU A 110 -16.17 -9.17 4.11
C LEU A 110 -17.69 -8.99 3.93
N ARG A 111 -18.14 -7.84 3.41
CA ARG A 111 -19.56 -7.64 3.05
C ARG A 111 -20.01 -8.55 1.90
N LEU A 112 -19.16 -8.79 0.91
CA LEU A 112 -19.44 -9.75 -0.17
C LEU A 112 -19.51 -11.22 0.35
N PHE A 113 -18.76 -11.54 1.39
CA PHE A 113 -18.88 -12.81 2.14
C PHE A 113 -20.07 -12.84 3.11
N LYS A 114 -20.97 -11.84 3.05
CA LYS A 114 -22.19 -11.73 3.87
C LYS A 114 -21.97 -11.58 5.37
N PHE A 115 -20.78 -11.16 5.81
CA PHE A 115 -20.62 -10.71 7.19
C PHE A 115 -21.55 -9.52 7.44
N ASN A 116 -22.11 -9.42 8.67
CA ASN A 116 -22.88 -8.25 9.04
C ASN A 116 -22.01 -6.99 9.08
N ILE A 117 -22.64 -5.81 9.17
CA ILE A 117 -21.95 -4.52 9.10
C ILE A 117 -20.87 -4.40 10.20
N LEU A 118 -21.18 -4.83 11.41
CA LEU A 118 -20.28 -4.73 12.56
C LEU A 118 -19.09 -5.69 12.42
N GLY A 119 -19.33 -6.94 12.02
CA GLY A 119 -18.27 -7.93 11.77
C GLY A 119 -17.33 -7.50 10.62
N ALA A 120 -17.89 -6.97 9.53
CA ALA A 120 -17.09 -6.44 8.42
C ALA A 120 -16.27 -5.20 8.84
N PHE A 121 -16.85 -4.31 9.66
CA PHE A 121 -16.17 -3.14 10.21
C PHE A 121 -15.00 -3.55 11.11
N ALA A 122 -15.23 -4.44 12.08
CA ALA A 122 -14.20 -4.93 12.98
C ALA A 122 -13.07 -5.66 12.22
N GLY A 123 -13.43 -6.56 11.28
CA GLY A 123 -12.45 -7.27 10.46
C GLY A 123 -11.60 -6.33 9.60
N ALA A 124 -12.21 -5.29 9.04
CA ALA A 124 -11.50 -4.27 8.26
C ALA A 124 -10.52 -3.45 9.11
N LEU A 125 -10.89 -3.07 10.33
CA LEU A 125 -9.99 -2.40 11.27
C LEU A 125 -8.82 -3.32 11.65
N LEU A 126 -9.08 -4.57 11.99
CA LEU A 126 -8.04 -5.55 12.31
C LEU A 126 -7.08 -5.75 11.14
N PHE A 127 -7.60 -5.85 9.91
CA PHE A 127 -6.78 -5.99 8.72
C PHE A 127 -5.94 -4.73 8.44
N SER A 128 -6.48 -3.54 8.67
CA SER A 128 -5.81 -2.27 8.34
C SER A 128 -4.84 -1.80 9.44
N ILE A 129 -5.30 -1.69 10.68
CA ILE A 129 -4.61 -0.95 11.77
C ILE A 129 -4.45 -1.74 13.06
N SER A 130 -4.46 -3.09 13.02
CA SER A 130 -4.21 -3.88 14.23
C SER A 130 -2.80 -3.65 14.81
N ALA A 131 -2.61 -3.93 16.08
CA ALA A 131 -1.33 -3.76 16.75
C ALA A 131 -0.15 -4.47 16.02
N PRO A 132 -0.27 -5.73 15.55
CA PRO A 132 0.80 -6.36 14.76
C PRO A 132 1.15 -5.60 13.48
N VAL A 133 0.16 -4.97 12.84
CA VAL A 133 0.37 -4.13 11.64
C VAL A 133 1.13 -2.86 12.01
N MET A 134 0.68 -2.17 13.06
CA MET A 134 1.29 -0.90 13.48
C MET A 134 2.72 -1.08 14.01
N LEU A 135 3.04 -2.23 14.59
CA LEU A 135 4.41 -2.56 15.00
C LEU A 135 5.38 -2.79 13.83
N LYS A 136 4.86 -2.91 12.60
CA LYS A 136 5.66 -3.11 11.38
C LYS A 136 5.74 -1.85 10.49
N THR A 137 5.31 -0.70 10.98
CA THR A 137 5.37 0.56 10.20
C THR A 137 6.80 1.04 9.90
N GLY A 138 7.81 0.54 10.61
CA GLY A 138 9.22 0.69 10.21
C GLY A 138 9.52 0.05 8.84
N HIS A 139 8.83 -1.04 8.49
CA HIS A 139 8.93 -1.74 7.21
C HIS A 139 7.69 -1.44 6.35
N PHE A 140 7.52 -0.19 5.95
CA PHE A 140 6.29 0.26 5.29
C PHE A 140 6.03 -0.43 3.94
N GLN A 141 7.04 -0.97 3.29
CA GLN A 141 6.91 -1.81 2.09
C GLN A 141 6.01 -3.05 2.31
N LEU A 142 5.80 -3.48 3.56
CA LEU A 142 4.91 -4.59 3.90
C LEU A 142 3.45 -4.16 4.15
N MET A 143 3.18 -2.85 4.16
CA MET A 143 1.85 -2.34 4.50
C MET A 143 0.85 -2.41 3.33
N PRO A 144 1.22 -2.10 2.08
CA PRO A 144 0.28 -2.13 0.96
C PRO A 144 -0.14 -3.56 0.63
N ARG A 145 -1.38 -3.93 1.03
CA ARG A 145 -1.93 -5.28 0.85
C ARG A 145 -3.41 -5.28 0.48
N PHE A 146 -3.91 -4.18 -0.05
CA PHE A 146 -5.32 -4.02 -0.37
C PHE A 146 -5.82 -4.95 -1.49
N MET A 147 -4.93 -5.58 -2.26
CA MET A 147 -5.32 -6.60 -3.24
C MET A 147 -5.53 -7.99 -2.60
N VAL A 148 -4.95 -8.28 -1.42
CA VAL A 148 -5.05 -9.58 -0.78
C VAL A 148 -6.50 -10.03 -0.52
N PRO A 149 -7.40 -9.22 0.05
CA PRO A 149 -8.80 -9.62 0.19
C PRO A 149 -9.49 -9.91 -1.15
N ILE A 150 -9.14 -9.17 -2.20
CA ILE A 150 -9.69 -9.35 -3.56
C ILE A 150 -9.21 -10.67 -4.17
N ILE A 151 -7.92 -11.00 -4.00
CA ILE A 151 -7.32 -12.27 -4.42
C ILE A 151 -8.09 -13.44 -3.79
N PHE A 152 -8.25 -13.42 -2.47
CA PHE A 152 -8.97 -14.44 -1.73
C PHE A 152 -10.42 -14.60 -2.22
N TYR A 153 -11.15 -13.51 -2.33
CA TYR A 153 -12.53 -13.53 -2.78
C TYR A 153 -12.66 -14.08 -4.20
N ALA A 154 -11.87 -13.56 -5.12
CA ALA A 154 -11.95 -13.95 -6.52
C ALA A 154 -11.50 -15.41 -6.73
N GLY A 155 -10.46 -15.86 -6.02
CA GLY A 155 -10.01 -17.25 -6.06
C GLY A 155 -11.09 -18.23 -5.56
N LEU A 156 -11.70 -17.95 -4.41
CA LEU A 156 -12.79 -18.76 -3.90
C LEU A 156 -14.00 -18.76 -4.84
N LYS A 157 -14.39 -17.60 -5.37
CA LYS A 157 -15.51 -17.50 -6.30
C LYS A 157 -15.25 -18.21 -7.63
N TYR A 158 -14.01 -18.23 -8.08
CA TYR A 158 -13.63 -19.00 -9.26
C TYR A 158 -13.76 -20.50 -9.02
N VAL A 159 -13.25 -21.01 -7.89
CA VAL A 159 -13.36 -22.43 -7.54
C VAL A 159 -14.83 -22.86 -7.35
N GLU A 160 -15.67 -22.01 -6.76
CA GLU A 160 -17.10 -22.29 -6.55
C GLU A 160 -17.92 -22.31 -7.85
N SER A 161 -17.62 -21.44 -8.82
CA SER A 161 -18.49 -21.20 -9.99
C SER A 161 -17.87 -21.51 -11.35
N PHE A 162 -16.55 -21.72 -11.41
CA PHE A 162 -15.74 -21.81 -12.63
C PHE A 162 -15.97 -20.65 -13.62
N ASN A 163 -16.47 -19.50 -13.11
CA ASN A 163 -16.74 -18.35 -13.95
C ASN A 163 -15.42 -17.60 -14.24
N ILE A 164 -15.09 -17.54 -15.53
CA ILE A 164 -13.85 -16.94 -16.05
C ILE A 164 -13.61 -15.49 -15.61
N LYS A 165 -14.68 -14.74 -15.30
CA LYS A 165 -14.59 -13.38 -14.76
C LYS A 165 -13.76 -13.35 -13.46
N TYR A 166 -14.01 -14.30 -12.56
CA TYR A 166 -13.28 -14.35 -11.28
C TYR A 166 -11.83 -14.78 -11.47
N PHE A 167 -11.54 -15.59 -12.47
CA PHE A 167 -10.16 -15.90 -12.85
C PHE A 167 -9.39 -14.64 -13.28
N TYR A 168 -9.97 -13.79 -14.12
CA TYR A 168 -9.33 -12.55 -14.54
C TYR A 168 -9.15 -11.56 -13.37
N ILE A 169 -10.15 -11.44 -12.47
CA ILE A 169 -10.03 -10.59 -11.28
C ILE A 169 -8.91 -11.11 -10.37
N PHE A 170 -8.87 -12.42 -10.13
CA PHE A 170 -7.82 -13.07 -9.35
C PHE A 170 -6.45 -12.81 -9.95
N SER A 171 -6.27 -13.10 -11.24
CA SER A 171 -4.98 -12.94 -11.93
C SER A 171 -4.49 -11.49 -11.92
N PHE A 172 -5.39 -10.54 -12.20
CA PHE A 172 -5.04 -9.12 -12.14
C PHE A 172 -4.63 -8.69 -10.74
N ALA A 173 -5.45 -9.02 -9.73
CA ALA A 173 -5.17 -8.63 -8.35
C ALA A 173 -3.87 -9.27 -7.82
N PHE A 174 -3.63 -10.54 -8.18
CA PHE A 174 -2.42 -11.27 -7.80
C PHE A 174 -1.17 -10.65 -8.43
N VAL A 175 -1.17 -10.43 -9.74
CA VAL A 175 -0.05 -9.78 -10.44
C VAL A 175 0.18 -8.37 -9.93
N TYR A 176 -0.89 -7.60 -9.75
CA TYR A 176 -0.76 -6.22 -9.25
C TYR A 176 -0.23 -6.17 -7.82
N GLN A 177 -0.56 -7.16 -6.96
CA GLN A 177 0.02 -7.24 -5.62
C GLN A 177 1.55 -7.39 -5.63
N PHE A 178 2.14 -8.08 -6.61
CA PHE A 178 3.60 -8.12 -6.76
C PHE A 178 4.19 -6.74 -7.08
N TYR A 179 3.53 -5.94 -7.90
CA TYR A 179 3.96 -4.55 -8.16
C TYR A 179 3.75 -3.61 -6.98
N ILE A 180 2.82 -3.93 -6.09
CA ILE A 180 2.57 -3.18 -4.86
C ILE A 180 3.62 -3.49 -3.79
N GLY A 181 3.95 -4.78 -3.61
CA GLY A 181 4.93 -5.26 -2.66
C GLY A 181 5.23 -6.74 -2.91
N ILE A 182 6.47 -7.03 -3.24
CA ILE A 182 6.94 -8.35 -3.66
C ILE A 182 6.72 -9.39 -2.56
N TYR A 183 7.09 -9.06 -1.31
CA TYR A 183 6.91 -9.97 -0.19
C TYR A 183 5.46 -10.36 0.04
N ILE A 184 4.56 -9.37 0.04
CA ILE A 184 3.12 -9.64 0.22
C ILE A 184 2.56 -10.38 -1.00
N GLY A 185 3.02 -10.08 -2.21
CA GLY A 185 2.64 -10.82 -3.42
C GLY A 185 3.05 -12.31 -3.35
N PHE A 186 4.17 -12.61 -2.72
CA PHE A 186 4.65 -13.99 -2.57
C PHE A 186 3.79 -14.82 -1.60
N PHE A 187 3.19 -14.19 -0.58
CA PHE A 187 2.38 -14.84 0.45
C PHE A 187 0.86 -14.75 0.20
N ALA A 188 0.44 -14.03 -0.86
CA ALA A 188 -0.97 -13.92 -1.23
C ALA A 188 -1.44 -15.11 -2.08
#